data_7994fd08697198482659bc45b54e9832
#
_entry.id   7994fd08697198482659bc45b54e9832
#
_cell.length_a   1.000
_cell.length_b   1.000
_cell.length_c   1.000
_cell.angle_alpha   90.00
_cell.angle_beta   90.00
_cell.angle_gamma   90.00
#
_symmetry.space_group_name_H-M   'P 1'
#
loop_
_entity.id
_entity.type
_entity.pdbx_description
1 polymer ?
#
loop_
_entity_poly.entity_id
_entity_poly.type
_entity_poly.pdbx_seq_one_letter_code
_entity_poly.pdbx_strand_id
1 'polypeptide(L)'
;MLRGTTSLAIASAIGLNEDAAINWALSVELMHNASLVHDDVCDEDSQRRYNPTIFANFGAPLAICFGDWLVAKSFEHAALAAKECKGDASSIITLLSNVMAKLSSGQAREFSGGPILDWVGYDNVVHGKTVPLLAAAVE
;
A
#
# COMPACT_ATOMS: atom_id res chain seq x y z
N MET A 1 -10.87 0.42 5.54
CA MET A 1 -9.69 0.64 6.43
C MET A 1 -9.28 -0.64 7.19
N LEU A 2 -9.29 -1.80 6.55
CA LEU A 2 -8.97 -3.06 7.25
C LEU A 2 -7.51 -3.11 7.73
N ARG A 3 -6.56 -2.68 6.89
CA ARG A 3 -5.12 -2.77 7.16
C ARG A 3 -4.69 -1.91 8.35
N GLY A 4 -5.08 -0.63 8.34
CA GLY A 4 -4.76 0.27 9.45
C GLY A 4 -5.41 -0.13 10.78
N THR A 5 -6.67 -0.61 10.76
CA THR A 5 -7.32 -1.11 11.99
C THR A 5 -6.64 -2.38 12.51
N THR A 6 -6.17 -3.26 11.63
CA THR A 6 -5.40 -4.45 12.02
C THR A 6 -4.06 -4.05 12.64
N SER A 7 -3.31 -3.12 12.02
CA SER A 7 -2.06 -2.59 12.57
C SER A 7 -2.26 -1.99 13.97
N LEU A 8 -3.29 -1.17 14.15
CA LEU A 8 -3.59 -0.56 15.46
C LEU A 8 -3.95 -1.61 16.52
N ALA A 9 -4.76 -2.62 16.16
CA ALA A 9 -5.14 -3.68 17.08
C ALA A 9 -3.93 -4.51 17.54
N ILE A 10 -3.03 -4.85 16.62
CA ILE A 10 -1.80 -5.59 16.94
C ILE A 10 -0.87 -4.73 17.80
N ALA A 11 -0.61 -3.48 17.40
CA ALA A 11 0.23 -2.56 18.14
C ALA A 11 -0.26 -2.37 19.59
N SER A 12 -1.58 -2.25 19.78
CA SER A 12 -2.20 -2.18 21.11
C SER A 12 -1.98 -3.47 21.91
N ALA A 13 -2.12 -4.63 21.28
CA ALA A 13 -1.96 -5.93 21.93
C ALA A 13 -0.52 -6.19 22.41
N ILE A 14 0.49 -5.68 21.70
CA ILE A 14 1.90 -5.80 22.07
C ILE A 14 2.42 -4.63 22.92
N GLY A 15 1.55 -3.67 23.27
CA GLY A 15 1.94 -2.52 24.10
C GLY A 15 2.85 -1.51 23.40
N LEU A 16 2.74 -1.37 22.07
CA LEU A 16 3.50 -0.39 21.32
C LEU A 16 3.05 1.04 21.69
N ASN A 17 3.97 2.00 21.57
CA ASN A 17 3.66 3.42 21.70
C ASN A 17 2.52 3.82 20.74
N GLU A 18 1.52 4.55 21.24
CA GLU A 18 0.30 4.88 20.49
C GLU A 18 0.60 5.74 19.24
N ASP A 19 1.49 6.75 19.38
CA ASP A 19 1.86 7.62 18.26
C ASP A 19 2.62 6.84 17.18
N ALA A 20 3.47 5.89 17.56
CA ALA A 20 4.14 4.99 16.65
C ALA A 20 3.14 4.09 15.92
N ALA A 21 2.18 3.51 16.64
CA ALA A 21 1.13 2.67 16.07
C ALA A 21 0.27 3.43 15.06
N ILE A 22 -0.14 4.65 15.37
CA ILE A 22 -0.93 5.51 14.49
C ILE A 22 -0.13 5.85 13.23
N ASN A 23 1.13 6.26 13.37
CA ASN A 23 1.98 6.60 12.23
C ASN A 23 2.23 5.38 11.33
N TRP A 24 2.47 4.20 11.88
CA TRP A 24 2.61 2.99 11.09
C TRP A 24 1.32 2.62 10.35
N ALA A 25 0.18 2.65 11.02
CA ALA A 25 -1.12 2.39 10.42
C ALA A 25 -1.44 3.38 9.28
N LEU A 26 -1.13 4.66 9.46
CA LEU A 26 -1.25 5.68 8.42
C LEU A 26 -0.33 5.37 7.23
N SER A 27 0.92 5.00 7.47
CA SER A 27 1.87 4.62 6.44
C SER A 27 1.30 3.50 5.54
N VAL A 28 0.83 2.42 6.16
CA VAL A 28 0.25 1.27 5.43
C VAL A 28 -1.01 1.65 4.64
N GLU A 29 -1.91 2.44 5.23
CA GLU A 29 -3.13 2.89 4.54
C GLU A 29 -2.84 3.86 3.39
N LEU A 30 -1.86 4.76 3.55
CA LEU A 30 -1.44 5.67 2.48
C LEU A 30 -0.83 4.90 1.31
N MET A 31 0.04 3.92 1.58
CA MET A 31 0.61 3.05 0.54
C MET A 31 -0.48 2.26 -0.18
N HIS A 32 -1.48 1.74 0.56
CA HIS A 32 -2.61 1.06 -0.04
C HIS A 32 -3.43 1.99 -0.94
N ASN A 33 -3.75 3.19 -0.47
CA ASN A 33 -4.51 4.13 -1.30
C ASN A 33 -3.71 4.58 -2.53
N ALA A 34 -2.38 4.74 -2.42
CA ALA A 34 -1.52 5.00 -3.56
C ALA A 34 -1.64 3.89 -4.62
N SER A 35 -1.54 2.62 -4.18
CA SER A 35 -1.68 1.49 -5.11
C SER A 35 -3.04 1.46 -5.79
N LEU A 36 -4.13 1.81 -5.09
CA LEU A 36 -5.47 1.88 -5.69
C LEU A 36 -5.59 2.99 -6.74
N VAL A 37 -4.98 4.16 -6.47
CA VAL A 37 -5.00 5.28 -7.44
C VAL A 37 -4.20 4.93 -8.69
N HIS A 38 -3.06 4.26 -8.56
CA HIS A 38 -2.27 3.80 -9.70
C HIS A 38 -2.98 2.67 -10.45
N ASP A 39 -3.63 1.74 -9.75
CA ASP A 39 -4.48 0.70 -10.36
C ASP A 39 -5.59 1.32 -11.21
N ASP A 40 -6.33 2.31 -10.67
CA ASP A 40 -7.41 2.99 -11.39
C ASP A 40 -6.93 3.61 -12.71
N VAL A 41 -5.67 4.10 -12.75
CA VAL A 41 -5.06 4.62 -13.98
C VAL A 41 -4.71 3.49 -14.95
N CYS A 42 -4.13 2.41 -14.43
CA CYS A 42 -3.69 1.28 -15.24
C CYS A 42 -4.86 0.51 -15.87
N ASP A 43 -5.94 0.36 -15.11
CA ASP A 43 -7.13 -0.40 -15.50
C ASP A 43 -8.18 0.49 -16.22
N GLU A 44 -7.89 1.81 -16.32
CA GLU A 44 -8.83 2.84 -16.84
C GLU A 44 -10.17 2.83 -16.10
N ASP A 45 -10.15 2.51 -14.80
CA ASP A 45 -11.34 2.41 -13.98
C ASP A 45 -11.98 3.78 -13.73
N SER A 46 -13.22 3.94 -14.15
CA SER A 46 -13.97 5.17 -13.91
C SER A 46 -14.66 5.27 -12.56
N GLN A 47 -14.86 4.12 -11.87
CA GLN A 47 -15.56 4.07 -10.59
C GLN A 47 -14.92 3.06 -9.63
N ARG A 48 -14.84 3.44 -8.33
CA ARG A 48 -14.44 2.57 -7.24
C ARG A 48 -15.40 2.72 -6.06
N ARG A 49 -16.03 1.62 -5.64
CA ARG A 49 -17.03 1.61 -4.55
C ARG A 49 -18.15 2.64 -4.76
N TYR A 50 -18.69 2.69 -5.97
CA TYR A 50 -19.76 3.61 -6.40
C TYR A 50 -19.40 5.09 -6.45
N ASN A 51 -18.13 5.46 -6.27
CA ASN A 51 -17.64 6.83 -6.42
C ASN A 51 -16.73 6.93 -7.66
N PRO A 52 -16.73 8.08 -8.34
CA PRO A 52 -15.76 8.35 -9.40
C PRO A 52 -14.32 8.24 -8.87
N THR A 53 -13.42 7.68 -9.66
CA THR A 53 -11.99 7.61 -9.35
C THR A 53 -11.31 8.98 -9.54
N ILE A 54 -10.11 9.13 -8.98
CA ILE A 54 -9.27 10.31 -9.26
C ILE A 54 -8.94 10.38 -10.76
N PHE A 55 -8.68 9.22 -11.37
CA PHE A 55 -8.47 9.11 -12.81
C PHE A 55 -9.67 9.63 -13.62
N ALA A 56 -10.88 9.23 -13.27
CA ALA A 56 -12.10 9.66 -13.97
C ALA A 56 -12.36 11.16 -13.84
N ASN A 57 -12.09 11.75 -12.67
CA ASN A 57 -12.37 13.16 -12.40
C ASN A 57 -11.30 14.11 -12.92
N PHE A 58 -10.02 13.71 -12.92
CA PHE A 58 -8.89 14.62 -13.14
C PHE A 58 -7.91 14.14 -14.21
N GLY A 59 -8.11 12.92 -14.74
CA GLY A 59 -7.24 12.31 -15.75
C GLY A 59 -5.97 11.69 -15.19
N ALA A 60 -5.29 10.89 -16.02
CA ALA A 60 -4.11 10.13 -15.65
C ALA A 60 -2.95 10.98 -15.08
N PRO A 61 -2.58 12.15 -15.64
CA PRO A 61 -1.46 12.91 -15.12
C PRO A 61 -1.64 13.33 -13.65
N LEU A 62 -2.83 13.81 -13.27
CA LEU A 62 -3.09 14.21 -11.89
C LEU A 62 -3.24 13.01 -10.96
N ALA A 63 -3.84 11.90 -11.42
CA ALA A 63 -3.95 10.68 -10.66
C ALA A 63 -2.57 10.10 -10.32
N ILE A 64 -1.64 10.05 -11.29
CA ILE A 64 -0.25 9.61 -11.06
C ILE A 64 0.44 10.49 -10.02
N CYS A 65 0.40 11.82 -10.20
CA CYS A 65 1.01 12.75 -9.25
C CYS A 65 0.44 12.61 -7.83
N PHE A 66 -0.87 12.38 -7.72
CA PHE A 66 -1.52 12.17 -6.41
C PHE A 66 -1.12 10.83 -5.80
N GLY A 67 -1.03 9.76 -6.59
CA GLY A 67 -0.53 8.46 -6.12
C GLY A 67 0.91 8.56 -5.61
N ASP A 68 1.79 9.24 -6.33
CA ASP A 68 3.18 9.46 -5.92
C ASP A 68 3.27 10.30 -4.64
N TRP A 69 2.40 11.30 -4.49
CA TRP A 69 2.31 12.08 -3.26
C TRP A 69 1.88 11.21 -2.07
N LEU A 70 0.92 10.29 -2.25
CA LEU A 70 0.52 9.33 -1.21
C LEU A 70 1.67 8.39 -0.84
N VAL A 71 2.46 7.92 -1.81
CA VAL A 71 3.69 7.13 -1.57
C VAL A 71 4.66 7.91 -0.71
N ALA A 72 4.95 9.17 -1.06
CA ALA A 72 5.86 10.01 -0.29
C ALA A 72 5.38 10.20 1.15
N LYS A 73 4.08 10.44 1.36
CA LYS A 73 3.46 10.54 2.69
C LYS A 73 3.50 9.23 3.47
N SER A 74 3.37 8.09 2.80
CA SER A 74 3.54 6.78 3.42
C SER A 74 4.94 6.62 4.03
N PHE A 75 6.00 6.97 3.30
CA PHE A 75 7.38 6.95 3.82
C PHE A 75 7.61 7.95 4.95
N GLU A 76 7.01 9.13 4.89
CA GLU A 76 7.07 10.11 5.98
C GLU A 76 6.51 9.55 7.29
N HIS A 77 5.31 8.94 7.24
CA HIS A 77 4.70 8.32 8.41
C HIS A 77 5.45 7.08 8.90
N ALA A 78 6.06 6.29 8.02
CA ALA A 78 6.94 5.19 8.42
C ALA A 78 8.17 5.69 9.20
N ALA A 79 8.78 6.78 8.75
CA ALA A 79 9.90 7.40 9.46
C ALA A 79 9.50 7.98 10.82
N LEU A 80 8.30 8.58 10.93
CA LEU A 80 7.75 9.05 12.20
C LEU A 80 7.49 7.89 13.16
N ALA A 81 6.90 6.79 12.69
CA ALA A 81 6.69 5.58 13.50
C ALA A 81 8.01 5.06 14.08
N ALA A 82 9.06 4.96 13.26
CA ALA A 82 10.39 4.53 13.69
C ALA A 82 10.96 5.44 14.79
N LYS A 83 10.81 6.76 14.63
CA LYS A 83 11.27 7.75 15.60
C LYS A 83 10.58 7.58 16.96
N GLU A 84 9.25 7.41 16.98
CA GLU A 84 8.47 7.28 18.20
C GLU A 84 8.72 5.95 18.93
N CYS A 85 9.05 4.87 18.20
CA CYS A 85 9.47 3.58 18.78
C CYS A 85 10.93 3.58 19.25
N LYS A 86 11.73 4.58 18.94
CA LYS A 86 13.21 4.55 19.03
C LYS A 86 13.79 3.34 18.28
N GLY A 87 13.10 2.92 17.22
CA GLY A 87 13.45 1.78 16.38
C GLY A 87 14.45 2.16 15.29
N ASP A 88 14.91 1.13 14.58
CA ASP A 88 15.77 1.34 13.42
C ASP A 88 14.93 1.80 12.21
N ALA A 89 15.02 3.09 11.91
CA ALA A 89 14.35 3.69 10.75
C ALA A 89 14.74 3.01 9.43
N SER A 90 15.97 2.50 9.32
CA SER A 90 16.43 1.85 8.09
C SER A 90 15.69 0.55 7.83
N SER A 91 15.41 -0.23 8.87
CA SER A 91 14.63 -1.47 8.77
C SER A 91 13.19 -1.22 8.33
N ILE A 92 12.51 -0.23 8.93
CA ILE A 92 11.12 0.13 8.59
C ILE A 92 11.04 0.67 7.16
N ILE A 93 11.95 1.54 6.76
CA ILE A 93 11.99 2.08 5.40
C ILE A 93 12.32 0.98 4.37
N THR A 94 13.21 0.05 4.70
CA THR A 94 13.54 -1.09 3.84
C THR A 94 12.33 -2.02 3.69
N LEU A 95 11.60 -2.31 4.77
CA LEU A 95 10.36 -3.08 4.73
C LEU A 95 9.35 -2.45 3.76
N LEU A 96 9.06 -1.16 3.95
CA LEU A 96 8.09 -0.44 3.12
C LEU A 96 8.53 -0.35 1.65
N SER A 97 9.81 -0.15 1.39
CA SER A 97 10.40 -0.17 0.05
C SER A 97 10.23 -1.53 -0.63
N ASN A 98 10.48 -2.62 0.08
CA ASN A 98 10.28 -3.97 -0.42
C ASN A 98 8.80 -4.26 -0.72
N VAL A 99 7.89 -3.76 0.13
CA VAL A 99 6.45 -3.85 -0.11
C VAL A 99 6.08 -3.14 -1.40
N MET A 100 6.51 -1.89 -1.57
CA MET A 100 6.23 -1.12 -2.78
C MET A 100 6.80 -1.79 -4.03
N ALA A 101 8.03 -2.30 -3.98
CA ALA A 101 8.65 -3.01 -5.09
C ALA A 101 7.87 -4.27 -5.49
N LYS A 102 7.35 -5.03 -4.50
CA LYS A 102 6.50 -6.20 -4.74
C LYS A 102 5.17 -5.80 -5.38
N LEU A 103 4.50 -4.76 -4.88
CA LEU A 103 3.25 -4.26 -5.46
C LEU A 103 3.43 -3.83 -6.92
N SER A 104 4.45 -3.03 -7.21
CA SER A 104 4.77 -2.57 -8.57
C SER A 104 5.11 -3.74 -9.50
N SER A 105 5.89 -4.73 -9.02
CA SER A 105 6.22 -5.92 -9.79
C SER A 105 5.00 -6.81 -10.04
N GLY A 106 4.11 -6.92 -9.05
CA GLY A 106 2.84 -7.66 -9.18
C GLY A 106 1.95 -7.04 -10.25
N GLN A 107 1.81 -5.71 -10.24
CA GLN A 107 1.06 -4.96 -11.25
C GLN A 107 1.66 -5.12 -12.65
N ALA A 108 2.97 -4.96 -12.77
CA ALA A 108 3.64 -5.11 -14.07
C ALA A 108 3.47 -6.52 -14.66
N ARG A 109 3.46 -7.57 -13.84
CA ARG A 109 3.22 -8.95 -14.28
C ARG A 109 1.81 -9.16 -14.79
N GLU A 110 0.81 -8.55 -14.16
CA GLU A 110 -0.59 -8.62 -14.60
C GLU A 110 -0.75 -8.09 -16.02
N PHE A 111 -0.09 -6.97 -16.35
CA PHE A 111 -0.13 -6.42 -17.71
C PHE A 111 0.72 -7.16 -18.73
N SER A 112 1.81 -7.80 -18.30
CA SER A 112 2.75 -8.49 -19.21
C SER A 112 2.48 -9.99 -19.37
N GLY A 113 1.71 -10.60 -18.47
CA GLY A 113 1.57 -12.05 -18.34
C GLY A 113 0.48 -12.71 -19.20
N GLY A 114 -0.34 -11.94 -19.91
CA GLY A 114 -1.52 -12.49 -20.61
C GLY A 114 -2.62 -12.95 -19.64
N PRO A 115 -3.68 -13.62 -20.13
CA PRO A 115 -4.81 -14.01 -19.29
C PRO A 115 -4.39 -15.05 -18.23
N ILE A 116 -4.88 -14.85 -17.00
CA ILE A 116 -4.70 -15.79 -15.88
C ILE A 116 -5.58 -17.01 -16.16
N LEU A 117 -4.99 -18.14 -16.50
CA LEU A 117 -5.70 -19.35 -16.94
C LEU A 117 -5.82 -20.43 -15.86
N ASP A 118 -5.07 -20.31 -14.74
CA ASP A 118 -5.03 -21.32 -13.69
C ASP A 118 -4.85 -20.74 -12.29
N TRP A 119 -4.98 -21.60 -11.27
CA TRP A 119 -4.81 -21.24 -9.86
C TRP A 119 -3.40 -20.77 -9.52
N VAL A 120 -2.37 -21.27 -10.19
CA VAL A 120 -0.98 -20.87 -9.94
C VAL A 120 -0.76 -19.43 -10.40
N GLY A 121 -1.27 -19.08 -11.56
CA GLY A 121 -1.24 -17.69 -12.06
C GLY A 121 -1.99 -16.74 -11.14
N TYR A 122 -3.20 -17.12 -10.69
CA TYR A 122 -3.99 -16.34 -9.74
C TYR A 122 -3.27 -16.14 -8.41
N ASP A 123 -2.72 -17.20 -7.83
CA ASP A 123 -1.97 -17.16 -6.57
C ASP A 123 -0.75 -16.23 -6.66
N ASN A 124 -0.01 -16.28 -7.76
CA ASN A 124 1.12 -15.39 -8.02
C ASN A 124 0.71 -13.90 -8.06
N VAL A 125 -0.45 -13.58 -8.65
CA VAL A 125 -0.98 -12.20 -8.67
C VAL A 125 -1.38 -11.76 -7.27
N VAL A 126 -2.11 -12.57 -6.51
CA VAL A 126 -2.52 -12.28 -5.13
C VAL A 126 -1.30 -12.05 -4.23
N HIS A 127 -0.28 -12.93 -4.33
CA HIS A 127 0.97 -12.78 -3.58
C HIS A 127 1.76 -11.53 -3.97
N GLY A 128 1.65 -11.07 -5.22
CA GLY A 128 2.27 -9.83 -5.67
C GLY A 128 1.51 -8.56 -5.29
N LYS A 129 0.18 -8.57 -5.38
CA LYS A 129 -0.65 -7.35 -5.22
C LYS A 129 -1.24 -7.17 -3.82
N THR A 130 -1.65 -8.25 -3.15
CA THR A 130 -2.48 -8.15 -1.92
C THR A 130 -1.70 -8.49 -0.66
N VAL A 131 -0.95 -9.59 -0.68
CA VAL A 131 -0.25 -10.12 0.50
C VAL A 131 0.79 -9.15 1.06
N PRO A 132 1.62 -8.43 0.26
CA PRO A 132 2.70 -7.61 0.82
C PRO A 132 2.24 -6.55 1.81
N LEU A 133 1.13 -5.86 1.50
CA LEU A 133 0.57 -4.83 2.38
C LEU A 133 -0.17 -5.39 3.60
N LEU A 134 -0.76 -6.59 3.49
CA LEU A 134 -1.36 -7.24 4.64
C LEU A 134 -0.29 -7.76 5.60
N ALA A 135 0.80 -8.31 5.08
CA ALA A 135 1.95 -8.72 5.89
C ALA A 135 2.57 -7.51 6.63
N ALA A 136 2.86 -6.43 5.91
CA ALA A 136 3.40 -5.21 6.51
C ALA A 136 2.50 -4.60 7.60
N ALA A 137 1.19 -4.81 7.52
CA ALA A 137 0.26 -4.32 8.54
C ALA A 137 0.44 -5.01 9.90
N VAL A 138 1.09 -6.18 9.94
CA VAL A 138 1.27 -7.01 11.14
C VAL A 138 2.73 -7.19 11.57
N GLU A 139 3.70 -6.77 10.75
CA GLU A 139 5.13 -6.73 11.06
C GLU A 139 5.49 -5.48 11.85
#